data_eb161fd695b99a7879c7cc085089900e
#
_entry.id   eb161fd695b99a7879c7cc085089900e
#
_cell.length_a   1.000
_cell.length_b   1.000
_cell.length_c   1.000
_cell.angle_alpha   90.00
_cell.angle_beta   90.00
_cell.angle_gamma   90.00
#
_symmetry.space_group_name_H-M   'P 1'
#
loop_
_entity.id
_entity.type
_entity.pdbx_description
1 polymer ?
#
loop_
_entity_poly.entity_id
_entity_poly.type
_entity_poly.pdbx_seq_one_letter_code
_entity_poly.pdbx_strand_id
1 'polypeptide(L)'
;MKIFNTVLAAGAAMTMLGLTPAMAQDDYKDEYRVSTVVPAPFPWGIAAEKWAELTAERTEGRIKLKVYPGVQLVQGDQTREFTALRQGVIDMAVGSTINWSPQITELNLFSLPFLMPDYAAMDALTKGPVGEKIFEIVQDKGAVPLAWAENGFREVTNSKVEIRTPADMEGLKLRVVGSPIFNDMFTALGANPTQMSWADAQPALTTGAVDGQENPLTIYSVLKMHELGQTNVTLWGYVADPLIFAVNQQVWDSFTAEDQEILKQAAVDAGAHGIEVARKGLTDGDQSLLEEIEGYGVNVVTLTEDERQAFVDATRDVYDTWKDKIGADLVNMAEESIENR
;
A
#
# COMPACT_ATOMS: atom_id res chain seq x y z
N MET A 1 -33.74 -22.14 93.15
CA MET A 1 -34.45 -22.09 91.88
C MET A 1 -33.46 -21.49 90.87
N LYS A 2 -32.82 -22.35 90.05
CA LYS A 2 -31.75 -21.99 89.19
C LYS A 2 -32.28 -21.82 87.77
N ILE A 3 -32.11 -20.67 87.18
CA ILE A 3 -32.49 -20.37 85.81
C ILE A 3 -31.23 -20.53 84.94
N PHE A 4 -31.30 -21.45 84.00
CA PHE A 4 -30.24 -21.67 82.96
C PHE A 4 -30.46 -20.71 81.82
N ASN A 5 -29.45 -19.88 81.52
CA ASN A 5 -29.36 -19.08 80.30
C ASN A 5 -28.64 -19.88 79.25
N THR A 6 -29.30 -20.20 78.15
CA THR A 6 -28.72 -20.79 76.97
C THR A 6 -28.38 -19.66 75.96
N VAL A 7 -27.08 -19.46 75.68
CA VAL A 7 -26.62 -18.51 74.70
C VAL A 7 -26.58 -19.24 73.35
N LEU A 8 -27.42 -18.79 72.42
CA LEU A 8 -27.31 -19.18 70.96
C LEU A 8 -26.22 -18.34 70.24
N ALA A 9 -25.15 -18.97 69.80
CA ALA A 9 -24.18 -18.37 68.93
C ALA A 9 -24.67 -18.46 67.47
N ALA A 10 -25.06 -17.33 66.88
CA ALA A 10 -25.36 -17.22 65.44
C ALA A 10 -24.06 -16.99 64.69
N GLY A 11 -23.59 -18.01 63.96
CA GLY A 11 -22.49 -17.90 63.03
C GLY A 11 -22.92 -17.15 61.77
N ALA A 12 -22.43 -15.97 61.58
CA ALA A 12 -22.55 -15.21 60.29
C ALA A 12 -21.56 -15.76 59.27
N ALA A 13 -22.05 -16.54 58.31
CA ALA A 13 -21.29 -16.92 57.13
C ALA A 13 -21.20 -15.69 56.21
N MET A 14 -20.02 -15.05 56.15
CA MET A 14 -19.72 -13.97 55.26
C MET A 14 -19.38 -14.56 53.88
N THR A 15 -20.36 -14.61 52.98
CA THR A 15 -20.17 -14.92 51.58
C THR A 15 -19.41 -13.75 50.95
N MET A 16 -18.10 -13.92 50.73
CA MET A 16 -17.33 -13.03 49.82
C MET A 16 -17.86 -13.25 48.41
N LEU A 17 -18.74 -12.39 47.95
CA LEU A 17 -18.96 -12.19 46.52
C LEU A 17 -17.65 -11.60 45.95
N GLY A 18 -16.95 -12.42 45.21
CA GLY A 18 -15.86 -11.96 44.38
C GLY A 18 -16.40 -10.94 43.38
N LEU A 19 -16.13 -9.68 43.61
CA LEU A 19 -16.24 -8.66 42.60
C LEU A 19 -15.16 -9.00 41.54
N THR A 20 -15.54 -9.74 40.52
CA THR A 20 -14.82 -9.66 39.24
C THR A 20 -14.86 -8.19 38.83
N PRO A 21 -13.71 -7.52 38.58
CA PRO A 21 -13.76 -6.19 38.02
C PRO A 21 -14.53 -6.34 36.68
N ALA A 22 -15.64 -5.65 36.57
CA ALA A 22 -16.26 -5.41 35.29
C ALA A 22 -15.18 -4.69 34.49
N MET A 23 -14.55 -5.38 33.52
CA MET A 23 -13.73 -4.74 32.52
C MET A 23 -14.60 -3.62 31.98
N ALA A 24 -14.15 -2.39 32.09
CA ALA A 24 -14.79 -1.27 31.43
C ALA A 24 -14.90 -1.68 29.95
N GLN A 25 -16.13 -1.75 29.46
CA GLN A 25 -16.37 -1.98 28.05
C GLN A 25 -15.82 -0.71 27.39
N ASP A 26 -14.66 -0.83 26.75
CA ASP A 26 -14.02 0.30 26.10
C ASP A 26 -15.04 0.92 25.15
N ASP A 27 -15.20 2.23 25.24
CA ASP A 27 -16.19 3.00 24.47
C ASP A 27 -15.62 3.22 23.06
N TYR A 28 -15.49 2.11 22.29
CA TYR A 28 -15.00 2.13 20.92
C TYR A 28 -16.03 2.77 19.99
N LYS A 29 -15.56 3.33 18.88
CA LYS A 29 -16.44 3.84 17.83
C LYS A 29 -17.32 2.71 17.28
N ASP A 30 -18.55 3.03 16.89
CA ASP A 30 -19.44 2.08 16.20
C ASP A 30 -18.79 1.55 14.90
N GLU A 31 -17.92 2.37 14.27
CA GLU A 31 -17.23 2.07 13.02
C GLU A 31 -15.93 2.89 12.91
N TYR A 32 -14.84 2.25 12.49
CA TYR A 32 -13.58 2.88 12.12
C TYR A 32 -13.45 2.94 10.59
N ARG A 33 -13.13 4.10 10.04
CA ARG A 33 -13.05 4.34 8.60
C ARG A 33 -11.67 4.00 8.07
N VAL A 34 -11.61 3.02 7.16
CA VAL A 34 -10.38 2.61 6.46
C VAL A 34 -10.40 3.18 5.06
N SER A 35 -9.44 4.04 4.72
CA SER A 35 -9.28 4.57 3.36
C SER A 35 -8.45 3.64 2.50
N THR A 36 -8.80 3.54 1.22
CA THR A 36 -8.01 2.87 0.18
C THR A 36 -8.30 3.47 -1.19
N VAL A 37 -7.34 3.40 -2.12
CA VAL A 37 -7.51 3.98 -3.47
C VAL A 37 -8.44 3.16 -4.33
N VAL A 38 -8.40 1.83 -4.23
CA VAL A 38 -9.19 0.93 -5.07
C VAL A 38 -9.97 -0.07 -4.22
N PRO A 39 -11.18 -0.51 -4.66
CA PRO A 39 -11.96 -1.55 -3.98
C PRO A 39 -11.43 -2.95 -4.30
N ALA A 40 -12.06 -4.01 -3.77
CA ALA A 40 -12.02 -5.32 -4.39
C ALA A 40 -12.70 -5.26 -5.78
N PRO A 41 -12.24 -6.00 -6.81
CA PRO A 41 -11.32 -7.14 -6.70
C PRO A 41 -9.82 -6.79 -6.87
N PHE A 42 -9.43 -5.54 -6.76
CA PHE A 42 -8.01 -5.19 -6.80
C PHE A 42 -7.29 -5.74 -5.56
N PRO A 43 -6.03 -6.22 -5.65
CA PRO A 43 -5.28 -6.76 -4.51
C PRO A 43 -5.26 -5.82 -3.30
N TRP A 44 -5.07 -4.55 -3.54
CA TRP A 44 -5.09 -3.49 -2.53
C TRP A 44 -6.43 -3.42 -1.77
N GLY A 45 -7.58 -3.43 -2.50
CA GLY A 45 -8.91 -3.45 -1.89
C GLY A 45 -9.19 -4.75 -1.16
N ILE A 46 -8.76 -5.91 -1.73
CA ILE A 46 -8.87 -7.23 -1.09
C ILE A 46 -8.11 -7.24 0.25
N ALA A 47 -6.89 -6.68 0.30
CA ALA A 47 -6.11 -6.58 1.52
C ALA A 47 -6.83 -5.74 2.60
N ALA A 48 -7.41 -4.60 2.21
CA ALA A 48 -8.16 -3.74 3.13
C ALA A 48 -9.42 -4.41 3.67
N GLU A 49 -10.19 -5.10 2.82
CA GLU A 49 -11.38 -5.85 3.23
C GLU A 49 -11.04 -7.04 4.12
N LYS A 50 -9.91 -7.73 3.83
CA LYS A 50 -9.42 -8.83 4.66
C LYS A 50 -9.00 -8.35 6.04
N TRP A 51 -8.40 -7.17 6.16
CA TRP A 51 -8.10 -6.58 7.46
C TRP A 51 -9.37 -6.30 8.25
N ALA A 52 -10.40 -5.75 7.62
CA ALA A 52 -11.69 -5.51 8.26
C ALA A 52 -12.36 -6.81 8.72
N GLU A 53 -12.36 -7.85 7.89
CA GLU A 53 -12.88 -9.18 8.22
C GLU A 53 -12.17 -9.78 9.44
N LEU A 54 -10.83 -9.90 9.38
CA LEU A 54 -10.03 -10.51 10.45
C LEU A 54 -10.10 -9.72 11.75
N THR A 55 -10.16 -8.39 11.69
CA THR A 55 -10.32 -7.55 12.87
C THR A 55 -11.69 -7.81 13.54
N ALA A 56 -12.76 -7.83 12.78
CA ALA A 56 -14.10 -8.09 13.33
C ALA A 56 -14.21 -9.51 13.92
N GLU A 57 -13.67 -10.51 13.23
CA GLU A 57 -13.65 -11.89 13.70
C GLU A 57 -12.88 -12.02 15.04
N ARG A 58 -11.64 -11.53 15.11
CA ARG A 58 -10.74 -11.69 16.25
C ARG A 58 -11.11 -10.84 17.46
N THR A 59 -11.84 -9.75 17.24
CA THR A 59 -12.38 -8.92 18.32
C THR A 59 -13.82 -9.26 18.68
N GLU A 60 -14.38 -10.35 18.14
CA GLU A 60 -15.79 -10.74 18.35
C GLU A 60 -16.76 -9.59 18.04
N GLY A 61 -16.42 -8.77 17.04
CA GLY A 61 -17.22 -7.63 16.59
C GLY A 61 -17.12 -6.36 17.46
N ARG A 62 -16.23 -6.31 18.46
CA ARG A 62 -15.96 -5.10 19.27
C ARG A 62 -15.37 -3.97 18.44
N ILE A 63 -14.49 -4.30 17.48
CA ILE A 63 -13.87 -3.34 16.57
C ILE A 63 -14.36 -3.64 15.15
N LYS A 64 -15.00 -2.66 14.53
CA LYS A 64 -15.53 -2.77 13.18
C LYS A 64 -14.83 -1.79 12.27
N LEU A 65 -14.14 -2.32 11.29
CA LEU A 65 -13.53 -1.53 10.23
C LEU A 65 -14.46 -1.49 9.02
N LYS A 66 -14.61 -0.32 8.42
CA LYS A 66 -15.33 -0.15 7.17
C LYS A 66 -14.44 0.48 6.12
N VAL A 67 -14.30 -0.22 5.01
CA VAL A 67 -13.46 0.20 3.89
C VAL A 67 -14.20 1.25 3.04
N TYR A 68 -13.52 2.35 2.78
CA TYR A 68 -13.97 3.46 1.93
C TYR A 68 -13.03 3.59 0.74
N PRO A 69 -13.32 2.91 -0.38
CA PRO A 69 -12.48 2.93 -1.57
C PRO A 69 -12.59 4.24 -2.35
N GLY A 70 -11.69 4.42 -3.34
CA GLY A 70 -11.68 5.63 -4.17
C GLY A 70 -11.20 6.87 -3.45
N VAL A 71 -10.53 6.69 -2.29
CA VAL A 71 -10.14 7.80 -1.38
C VAL A 71 -11.27 8.83 -1.21
N GLN A 72 -12.51 8.34 -1.17
CA GLN A 72 -13.71 9.19 -1.12
C GLN A 72 -13.73 10.11 0.11
N LEU A 73 -13.05 9.72 1.20
CA LEU A 73 -12.94 10.52 2.42
C LEU A 73 -12.08 11.79 2.22
N VAL A 74 -11.32 11.85 1.12
CA VAL A 74 -10.53 13.02 0.69
C VAL A 74 -10.85 13.45 -0.74
N GLN A 75 -12.10 13.22 -1.16
CA GLN A 75 -12.66 13.70 -2.44
C GLN A 75 -11.90 13.18 -3.68
N GLY A 76 -11.37 11.95 -3.61
CA GLY A 76 -10.65 11.31 -4.71
C GLY A 76 -9.19 11.74 -4.87
N ASP A 77 -8.68 12.64 -4.04
CA ASP A 77 -7.27 13.08 -4.08
C ASP A 77 -6.41 12.18 -3.19
N GLN A 78 -5.82 11.17 -3.81
CA GLN A 78 -5.00 10.15 -3.14
C GLN A 78 -3.73 10.72 -2.47
N THR A 79 -3.23 11.86 -2.91
CA THR A 79 -2.05 12.49 -2.30
C THR A 79 -2.36 13.18 -0.96
N ARG A 80 -3.64 13.38 -0.65
CA ARG A 80 -4.10 13.96 0.63
C ARG A 80 -4.39 12.91 1.69
N GLU A 81 -4.37 11.62 1.35
CA GLU A 81 -4.76 10.51 2.23
C GLU A 81 -3.93 10.50 3.52
N PHE A 82 -2.59 10.57 3.43
CA PHE A 82 -1.72 10.56 4.61
C PHE A 82 -1.97 11.77 5.52
N THR A 83 -2.17 12.97 4.95
CA THR A 83 -2.51 14.15 5.73
C THR A 83 -3.83 13.98 6.47
N ALA A 84 -4.84 13.41 5.82
CA ALA A 84 -6.15 13.14 6.43
C ALA A 84 -6.06 12.07 7.54
N LEU A 85 -5.24 11.02 7.33
CA LEU A 85 -4.95 10.00 8.33
C LEU A 85 -4.29 10.62 9.57
N ARG A 86 -3.21 11.38 9.38
CA ARG A 86 -2.50 12.05 10.47
C ARG A 86 -3.40 13.02 11.26
N GLN A 87 -4.32 13.70 10.59
CA GLN A 87 -5.26 14.64 11.21
C GLN A 87 -6.50 14.00 11.85
N GLY A 88 -6.67 12.66 11.75
CA GLY A 88 -7.82 11.95 12.27
C GLY A 88 -9.12 12.15 11.48
N VAL A 89 -9.06 12.72 10.27
CA VAL A 89 -10.18 12.74 9.32
C VAL A 89 -10.46 11.32 8.83
N ILE A 90 -9.43 10.51 8.69
CA ILE A 90 -9.45 9.08 8.41
C ILE A 90 -8.91 8.38 9.64
N ASP A 91 -9.53 7.28 10.07
CA ASP A 91 -9.09 6.53 11.24
C ASP A 91 -7.92 5.59 10.90
N MET A 92 -7.99 4.95 9.75
CA MET A 92 -7.04 3.96 9.24
C MET A 92 -6.92 4.05 7.71
N ALA A 93 -5.81 3.57 7.18
CA ALA A 93 -5.62 3.48 5.73
C ALA A 93 -4.80 2.24 5.36
N VAL A 94 -5.07 1.73 4.17
CA VAL A 94 -4.11 0.91 3.43
C VAL A 94 -3.62 1.82 2.31
N GLY A 95 -2.44 2.40 2.47
CA GLY A 95 -1.94 3.49 1.62
C GLY A 95 -0.69 3.10 0.84
N SER A 96 -0.51 3.70 -0.32
CA SER A 96 0.65 3.50 -1.17
C SER A 96 1.82 4.38 -0.73
N THR A 97 3.02 3.82 -0.71
CA THR A 97 4.25 4.57 -0.48
C THR A 97 4.41 5.71 -1.48
N ILE A 98 3.98 5.50 -2.72
CA ILE A 98 4.02 6.51 -3.78
C ILE A 98 3.08 7.69 -3.46
N ASN A 99 1.84 7.40 -3.05
CA ASN A 99 0.83 8.43 -2.77
C ASN A 99 1.16 9.24 -1.50
N TRP A 100 1.87 8.66 -0.55
CA TRP A 100 2.27 9.31 0.68
C TRP A 100 3.62 10.03 0.58
N SER A 101 4.41 9.75 -0.47
CA SER A 101 5.74 10.34 -0.67
C SER A 101 5.78 11.87 -0.77
N PRO A 102 4.73 12.59 -1.21
CA PRO A 102 4.74 14.05 -1.13
C PRO A 102 4.79 14.62 0.28
N GLN A 103 4.37 13.84 1.30
CA GLN A 103 4.45 14.23 2.72
C GLN A 103 5.59 13.56 3.46
N ILE A 104 6.08 12.41 2.96
CA ILE A 104 7.16 11.61 3.56
C ILE A 104 8.16 11.32 2.45
N THR A 105 9.15 12.22 2.29
CA THR A 105 10.11 12.15 1.17
C THR A 105 10.85 10.82 1.11
N GLU A 106 11.11 10.21 2.26
CA GLU A 106 11.82 8.94 2.41
C GLU A 106 11.08 7.77 1.73
N LEU A 107 9.76 7.85 1.57
CA LEU A 107 8.98 6.83 0.85
C LEU A 107 9.29 6.79 -0.65
N ASN A 108 9.90 7.84 -1.22
CA ASN A 108 10.39 7.79 -2.60
C ASN A 108 11.52 6.78 -2.80
N LEU A 109 12.08 6.20 -1.72
CA LEU A 109 13.01 5.07 -1.81
C LEU A 109 12.47 3.97 -2.72
N PHE A 110 11.20 3.58 -2.52
CA PHE A 110 10.55 2.54 -3.33
C PHE A 110 10.22 2.99 -4.78
N SER A 111 10.38 4.28 -5.06
CA SER A 111 10.17 4.88 -6.38
C SER A 111 11.46 5.24 -7.09
N LEU A 112 12.63 4.94 -6.50
CA LEU A 112 13.90 5.10 -7.21
C LEU A 112 13.92 4.20 -8.46
N PRO A 113 14.18 4.77 -9.63
CA PRO A 113 14.08 4.01 -10.87
C PRO A 113 15.03 2.81 -10.88
N PHE A 114 14.48 1.63 -11.13
CA PHE A 114 15.20 0.36 -11.24
C PHE A 114 15.99 -0.09 -10.00
N LEU A 115 15.70 0.48 -8.82
CA LEU A 115 16.33 0.04 -7.57
C LEU A 115 16.00 -1.41 -7.25
N MET A 116 14.74 -1.82 -7.41
CA MET A 116 14.29 -3.20 -7.11
C MET A 116 14.13 -3.99 -8.40
N PRO A 117 15.00 -4.98 -8.69
CA PRO A 117 14.92 -5.76 -9.92
C PRO A 117 13.82 -6.83 -9.90
N ASP A 118 13.37 -7.27 -8.73
CA ASP A 118 12.46 -8.39 -8.55
C ASP A 118 11.71 -8.35 -7.20
N TYR A 119 10.76 -9.27 -7.01
CA TYR A 119 10.00 -9.40 -5.75
C TYR A 119 10.89 -9.76 -4.55
N ALA A 120 12.01 -10.46 -4.76
CA ALA A 120 12.93 -10.78 -3.66
C ALA A 120 13.61 -9.51 -3.13
N ALA A 121 13.94 -8.57 -4.01
CA ALA A 121 14.45 -7.25 -3.63
C ALA A 121 13.41 -6.45 -2.83
N MET A 122 12.16 -6.44 -3.28
CA MET A 122 11.07 -5.78 -2.54
C MET A 122 10.84 -6.42 -1.17
N ASP A 123 10.89 -7.75 -1.08
CA ASP A 123 10.80 -8.48 0.18
C ASP A 123 11.97 -8.16 1.11
N ALA A 124 13.19 -8.06 0.60
CA ALA A 124 14.37 -7.69 1.39
C ALA A 124 14.22 -6.28 2.00
N LEU A 125 13.66 -5.33 1.25
CA LEU A 125 13.43 -3.98 1.75
C LEU A 125 12.28 -3.92 2.76
N THR A 126 11.13 -4.53 2.46
CA THR A 126 9.93 -4.41 3.31
C THR A 126 10.01 -5.25 4.57
N LYS A 127 10.67 -6.43 4.52
CA LYS A 127 10.78 -7.37 5.66
C LYS A 127 12.08 -7.23 6.46
N GLY A 128 13.00 -6.38 5.98
CA GLY A 128 14.32 -6.16 6.58
C GLY A 128 14.43 -4.84 7.34
N PRO A 129 15.66 -4.47 7.74
CA PRO A 129 15.93 -3.25 8.52
C PRO A 129 15.47 -1.95 7.84
N VAL A 130 15.45 -1.93 6.51
CA VAL A 130 14.93 -0.79 5.73
C VAL A 130 13.45 -0.58 6.01
N GLY A 131 12.66 -1.65 5.99
CA GLY A 131 11.23 -1.61 6.27
C GLY A 131 10.92 -1.16 7.69
N GLU A 132 11.72 -1.61 8.67
CA GLU A 132 11.64 -1.15 10.05
C GLU A 132 11.93 0.36 10.14
N LYS A 133 12.98 0.82 9.46
CA LYS A 133 13.34 2.24 9.43
C LYS A 133 12.26 3.12 8.79
N ILE A 134 11.65 2.66 7.72
CA ILE A 134 10.51 3.34 7.10
C ILE A 134 9.31 3.40 8.05
N PHE A 135 9.03 2.34 8.81
CA PHE A 135 7.96 2.36 9.82
C PHE A 135 8.22 3.38 10.92
N GLU A 136 9.46 3.47 11.44
CA GLU A 136 9.84 4.52 12.38
C GLU A 136 9.55 5.93 11.79
N ILE A 137 9.94 6.17 10.54
CA ILE A 137 9.73 7.46 9.87
C ILE A 137 8.23 7.77 9.74
N VAL A 138 7.41 6.78 9.31
CA VAL A 138 5.95 6.96 9.19
C VAL A 138 5.33 7.27 10.57
N GLN A 139 5.79 6.59 11.61
CA GLN A 139 5.32 6.83 12.98
C GLN A 139 5.68 8.23 13.48
N ASP A 140 6.88 8.70 13.22
CA ASP A 140 7.32 10.07 13.56
C ASP A 140 6.49 11.14 12.83
N LYS A 141 5.87 10.80 11.70
CA LYS A 141 4.95 11.69 10.97
C LYS A 141 3.50 11.64 11.47
N GLY A 142 3.18 10.81 12.46
CA GLY A 142 1.92 10.81 13.20
C GLY A 142 0.88 9.79 12.75
N ALA A 143 1.31 8.70 12.12
CA ALA A 143 0.50 7.51 11.87
C ALA A 143 1.26 6.26 12.30
N VAL A 144 0.57 5.28 12.90
CA VAL A 144 1.16 4.03 13.38
C VAL A 144 1.12 2.99 12.26
N PRO A 145 2.24 2.64 11.62
CA PRO A 145 2.29 1.59 10.61
C PRO A 145 2.23 0.21 11.28
N LEU A 146 1.46 -0.71 10.71
CA LEU A 146 1.24 -2.04 11.28
C LEU A 146 1.83 -3.17 10.45
N ALA A 147 1.67 -3.09 9.13
CA ALA A 147 2.06 -4.15 8.21
C ALA A 147 2.31 -3.61 6.80
N TRP A 148 3.04 -4.39 6.01
CA TRP A 148 3.21 -4.19 4.58
C TRP A 148 2.20 -5.01 3.78
N ALA A 149 1.80 -4.46 2.64
CA ALA A 149 1.19 -5.17 1.52
C ALA A 149 1.83 -4.68 0.22
N GLU A 150 1.24 -5.01 -0.92
CA GLU A 150 1.73 -4.48 -2.20
C GLU A 150 0.61 -4.30 -3.22
N ASN A 151 0.82 -3.32 -4.08
CA ASN A 151 0.10 -3.13 -5.32
C ASN A 151 0.80 -3.90 -6.46
N GLY A 152 2.13 -3.97 -6.42
CA GLY A 152 2.98 -4.74 -7.34
C GLY A 152 3.99 -3.88 -8.11
N PHE A 153 4.73 -4.52 -9.02
CA PHE A 153 5.58 -3.83 -9.99
C PHE A 153 4.72 -3.10 -11.01
N ARG A 154 5.17 -1.91 -11.38
CA ARG A 154 4.44 -0.99 -12.27
C ARG A 154 5.01 -1.07 -13.67
N GLU A 155 4.12 -1.34 -14.62
CA GLU A 155 4.45 -1.48 -16.03
C GLU A 155 3.84 -0.32 -16.83
N VAL A 156 4.50 0.11 -17.90
CA VAL A 156 3.99 1.20 -18.74
C VAL A 156 3.06 0.66 -19.81
N THR A 157 1.90 1.31 -19.99
CA THR A 157 0.97 0.99 -21.05
C THR A 157 0.62 2.23 -21.86
N ASN A 158 0.36 2.07 -23.17
CA ASN A 158 -0.03 3.17 -24.02
C ASN A 158 -0.82 2.72 -25.25
N SER A 159 -1.46 3.70 -25.91
CA SER A 159 -2.29 3.50 -27.11
C SER A 159 -1.56 3.78 -28.44
N LYS A 160 -0.26 4.09 -28.44
CA LYS A 160 0.43 4.66 -29.59
C LYS A 160 1.51 3.77 -30.18
N VAL A 161 2.49 3.37 -29.36
CA VAL A 161 3.72 2.75 -29.84
C VAL A 161 4.18 1.62 -28.93
N GLU A 162 4.93 0.71 -29.49
CA GLU A 162 5.74 -0.23 -28.74
C GLU A 162 6.92 0.53 -28.11
N ILE A 163 7.15 0.33 -26.80
CA ILE A 163 8.24 0.97 -26.08
C ILE A 163 9.31 -0.07 -25.80
N ARG A 164 10.51 0.09 -26.39
CA ARG A 164 11.70 -0.72 -26.15
C ARG A 164 12.91 0.12 -25.72
N THR A 165 12.92 1.39 -26.05
CA THR A 165 14.00 2.32 -25.73
C THR A 165 13.45 3.63 -25.17
N PRO A 166 14.24 4.42 -24.45
CA PRO A 166 13.82 5.75 -24.02
C PRO A 166 13.33 6.65 -25.16
N ALA A 167 13.89 6.53 -26.37
CA ALA A 167 13.48 7.31 -27.54
C ALA A 167 12.03 7.03 -27.95
N ASP A 168 11.50 5.83 -27.70
CA ASP A 168 10.11 5.48 -28.02
C ASP A 168 9.10 6.19 -27.11
N MET A 169 9.56 6.78 -26.00
CA MET A 169 8.73 7.54 -25.07
C MET A 169 8.63 9.03 -25.43
N GLU A 170 9.42 9.50 -26.41
CA GLU A 170 9.47 10.92 -26.77
C GLU A 170 8.08 11.46 -27.16
N GLY A 171 7.66 12.49 -26.45
CA GLY A 171 6.40 13.18 -26.70
C GLY A 171 5.14 12.46 -26.26
N LEU A 172 5.20 11.21 -25.74
CA LEU A 172 4.04 10.52 -25.21
C LEU A 172 3.46 11.27 -24.01
N LYS A 173 2.16 11.49 -24.04
CA LYS A 173 1.41 12.07 -22.91
C LYS A 173 1.09 10.96 -21.93
N LEU A 174 1.81 10.88 -20.85
CA LEU A 174 1.63 9.83 -19.85
C LEU A 174 1.00 10.37 -18.57
N ARG A 175 -0.07 9.74 -18.14
CA ARG A 175 -0.58 9.98 -16.79
C ARG A 175 0.38 9.35 -15.79
N VAL A 176 0.78 10.13 -14.80
CA VAL A 176 1.59 9.66 -13.67
C VAL A 176 0.87 9.94 -12.36
N VAL A 177 1.28 9.22 -11.30
CA VAL A 177 0.80 9.48 -9.93
C VAL A 177 1.30 10.83 -9.43
N GLY A 178 0.67 11.36 -8.37
CA GLY A 178 0.97 12.66 -7.79
C GLY A 178 2.27 12.73 -6.98
N SER A 179 3.33 12.05 -7.40
CA SER A 179 4.65 12.13 -6.78
C SER A 179 5.67 12.78 -7.73
N PRO A 180 6.44 13.78 -7.26
CA PRO A 180 7.38 14.53 -8.13
C PRO A 180 8.43 13.67 -8.82
N ILE A 181 8.92 12.60 -8.20
CA ILE A 181 9.91 11.71 -8.80
C ILE A 181 9.42 11.10 -10.12
N PHE A 182 8.11 10.84 -10.24
CA PHE A 182 7.53 10.32 -11.49
C PHE A 182 7.59 11.35 -12.60
N ASN A 183 7.34 12.63 -12.33
CA ASN A 183 7.56 13.69 -13.31
C ASN A 183 9.00 13.76 -13.75
N ASP A 184 9.94 13.72 -12.81
CA ASP A 184 11.37 13.79 -13.11
C ASP A 184 11.79 12.61 -13.99
N MET A 185 11.36 11.37 -13.66
CA MET A 185 11.65 10.16 -14.44
C MET A 185 11.11 10.22 -15.86
N PHE A 186 9.82 10.47 -16.02
CA PHE A 186 9.21 10.45 -17.35
C PHE A 186 9.64 11.63 -18.21
N THR A 187 9.99 12.76 -17.59
CA THR A 187 10.62 13.89 -18.31
C THR A 187 12.03 13.52 -18.79
N ALA A 188 12.84 12.85 -17.98
CA ALA A 188 14.16 12.38 -18.37
C ALA A 188 14.10 11.37 -19.54
N LEU A 189 13.01 10.61 -19.64
CA LEU A 189 12.74 9.68 -20.73
C LEU A 189 12.12 10.34 -21.97
N GLY A 190 11.97 11.68 -22.00
CA GLY A 190 11.43 12.42 -23.16
C GLY A 190 9.91 12.44 -23.25
N ALA A 191 9.19 11.82 -22.32
CA ALA A 191 7.74 11.85 -22.27
C ALA A 191 7.20 13.19 -21.74
N ASN A 192 5.88 13.40 -21.89
CA ASN A 192 5.13 14.51 -21.33
C ASN A 192 4.26 14.00 -20.14
N PRO A 193 4.80 13.90 -18.93
CA PRO A 193 4.04 13.42 -17.80
C PRO A 193 2.98 14.42 -17.34
N THR A 194 1.81 13.92 -16.98
CA THR A 194 0.73 14.69 -16.36
C THR A 194 0.32 14.02 -15.06
N GLN A 195 0.56 14.70 -13.95
CA GLN A 195 0.10 14.22 -12.64
C GLN A 195 -1.42 14.32 -12.56
N MET A 196 -2.04 13.21 -12.16
CA MET A 196 -3.50 13.10 -12.14
C MET A 196 -3.94 12.07 -11.11
N SER A 197 -5.04 12.35 -10.40
CA SER A 197 -5.63 11.37 -9.49
C SER A 197 -6.06 10.10 -10.24
N TRP A 198 -6.18 8.98 -9.51
CA TRP A 198 -6.66 7.75 -10.14
C TRP A 198 -8.10 7.89 -10.67
N ALA A 199 -8.94 8.64 -9.97
CA ALA A 199 -10.31 8.90 -10.38
C ALA A 199 -10.41 9.61 -11.73
N ASP A 200 -9.45 10.48 -12.05
CA ASP A 200 -9.40 11.23 -13.31
C ASP A 200 -8.66 10.48 -14.42
N ALA A 201 -7.84 9.48 -14.08
CA ALA A 201 -7.00 8.77 -15.03
C ALA A 201 -7.80 7.98 -16.08
N GLN A 202 -8.83 7.24 -15.66
CA GLN A 202 -9.64 6.42 -16.58
C GLN A 202 -10.40 7.25 -17.62
N PRO A 203 -11.10 8.34 -17.25
CA PRO A 203 -11.69 9.26 -18.24
C PRO A 203 -10.66 9.87 -19.18
N ALA A 204 -9.45 10.21 -18.69
CA ALA A 204 -8.39 10.78 -19.50
C ALA A 204 -7.84 9.79 -20.54
N LEU A 205 -7.69 8.52 -20.17
CA LEU A 205 -7.31 7.44 -21.09
C LEU A 205 -8.40 7.20 -22.15
N THR A 206 -9.66 7.11 -21.73
CA THR A 206 -10.79 6.87 -22.63
C THR A 206 -10.95 7.98 -23.67
N THR A 207 -10.72 9.23 -23.29
CA THR A 207 -10.85 10.39 -24.19
C THR A 207 -9.60 10.67 -25.01
N GLY A 208 -8.47 9.99 -24.74
CA GLY A 208 -7.19 10.27 -25.36
C GLY A 208 -6.56 11.59 -24.90
N ALA A 209 -6.97 12.14 -23.76
CA ALA A 209 -6.31 13.30 -23.14
C ALA A 209 -4.88 12.93 -22.72
N VAL A 210 -4.65 11.68 -22.36
CA VAL A 210 -3.34 11.05 -22.21
C VAL A 210 -3.24 9.82 -23.11
N ASP A 211 -2.03 9.51 -23.58
CA ASP A 211 -1.77 8.37 -24.45
C ASP A 211 -1.57 7.07 -23.68
N GLY A 212 -1.11 7.18 -22.42
CA GLY A 212 -0.80 6.02 -21.59
C GLY A 212 -0.69 6.34 -20.12
N GLN A 213 -0.29 5.33 -19.36
CA GLN A 213 -0.12 5.38 -17.91
C GLN A 213 0.85 4.26 -17.44
N GLU A 214 1.14 4.21 -16.16
CA GLU A 214 1.90 3.15 -15.53
C GLU A 214 1.16 2.62 -14.29
N ASN A 215 1.04 1.32 -14.16
CA ASN A 215 0.42 0.61 -13.04
C ASN A 215 0.79 -0.88 -13.06
N PRO A 216 0.54 -1.60 -11.97
CA PRO A 216 0.65 -3.06 -11.98
C PRO A 216 -0.30 -3.74 -12.98
N LEU A 217 0.12 -4.90 -13.48
CA LEU A 217 -0.68 -5.69 -14.43
C LEU A 217 -2.01 -6.18 -13.86
N THR A 218 -2.12 -6.35 -12.55
CA THR A 218 -3.40 -6.63 -11.88
C THR A 218 -4.43 -5.51 -12.09
N ILE A 219 -3.98 -4.24 -12.08
CA ILE A 219 -4.83 -3.09 -12.41
C ILE A 219 -5.24 -3.14 -13.89
N TYR A 220 -4.29 -3.47 -14.76
CA TYR A 220 -4.54 -3.59 -16.20
C TYR A 220 -5.63 -4.62 -16.52
N SER A 221 -5.51 -5.84 -15.97
CA SER A 221 -6.46 -6.94 -16.20
C SER A 221 -7.84 -6.62 -15.60
N VAL A 222 -7.92 -6.27 -14.32
CA VAL A 222 -9.21 -6.00 -13.63
C VAL A 222 -10.00 -4.90 -14.34
N LEU A 223 -9.35 -3.86 -14.84
CA LEU A 223 -10.01 -2.77 -15.59
C LEU A 223 -10.16 -3.05 -17.08
N LYS A 224 -9.64 -4.16 -17.57
CA LYS A 224 -9.61 -4.44 -19.01
C LYS A 224 -9.09 -3.24 -19.80
N MET A 225 -7.91 -2.75 -19.43
CA MET A 225 -7.38 -1.50 -19.97
C MET A 225 -7.17 -1.54 -21.51
N HIS A 226 -7.10 -2.74 -22.10
CA HIS A 226 -7.11 -2.90 -23.55
C HIS A 226 -8.39 -2.31 -24.19
N GLU A 227 -9.56 -2.40 -23.50
CA GLU A 227 -10.82 -1.78 -23.96
C GLU A 227 -10.78 -0.24 -23.86
N LEU A 228 -9.87 0.31 -23.04
CA LEU A 228 -9.60 1.75 -22.96
C LEU A 228 -8.49 2.19 -23.93
N GLY A 229 -8.13 1.35 -24.90
CA GLY A 229 -7.15 1.63 -25.92
C GLY A 229 -5.70 1.43 -25.50
N GLN A 230 -5.44 0.89 -24.32
CA GLN A 230 -4.08 0.60 -23.85
C GLN A 230 -3.58 -0.71 -24.47
N THR A 231 -3.19 -0.66 -25.75
CA THR A 231 -2.89 -1.84 -26.55
C THR A 231 -1.41 -2.20 -26.61
N ASN A 232 -0.53 -1.37 -26.08
CA ASN A 232 0.88 -1.67 -25.91
C ASN A 232 1.20 -1.73 -24.41
N VAL A 233 1.86 -2.79 -23.98
CA VAL A 233 2.27 -3.06 -22.60
C VAL A 233 3.76 -3.36 -22.62
N THR A 234 4.56 -2.60 -21.89
CA THR A 234 6.00 -2.85 -21.77
C THR A 234 6.33 -3.26 -20.36
N LEU A 235 6.86 -4.48 -20.23
CA LEU A 235 7.33 -5.07 -18.98
C LEU A 235 8.76 -4.62 -18.76
N TRP A 236 8.94 -3.60 -17.94
CA TRP A 236 10.25 -3.00 -17.66
C TRP A 236 10.65 -3.06 -16.19
N GLY A 237 9.67 -3.32 -15.29
CA GLY A 237 9.94 -3.55 -13.87
C GLY A 237 10.72 -2.41 -13.21
N TYR A 238 10.33 -1.15 -13.46
CA TYR A 238 11.14 0.01 -13.08
C TYR A 238 10.94 0.48 -11.64
N VAL A 239 9.72 0.30 -11.11
CA VAL A 239 9.31 0.73 -9.78
C VAL A 239 8.32 -0.28 -9.20
N ALA A 240 8.43 -0.55 -7.93
CA ALA A 240 7.42 -1.29 -7.17
C ALA A 240 6.63 -0.35 -6.26
N ASP A 241 5.41 -0.74 -5.91
CA ASP A 241 4.50 0.05 -5.08
C ASP A 241 4.08 -0.75 -3.82
N PRO A 242 4.93 -0.76 -2.77
CA PRO A 242 4.53 -1.31 -1.49
C PRO A 242 3.41 -0.49 -0.86
N LEU A 243 2.54 -1.18 -0.12
CA LEU A 243 1.44 -0.59 0.64
C LEU A 243 1.71 -0.71 2.13
N ILE A 244 1.22 0.26 2.89
CA ILE A 244 1.34 0.31 4.35
C ILE A 244 -0.07 0.31 4.96
N PHE A 245 -0.35 -0.63 5.86
CA PHE A 245 -1.47 -0.56 6.78
C PHE A 245 -1.10 0.39 7.91
N ALA A 246 -1.86 1.45 8.11
CA ALA A 246 -1.58 2.40 9.16
C ALA A 246 -2.83 2.90 9.86
N VAL A 247 -2.66 3.28 11.12
CA VAL A 247 -3.70 3.81 12.01
C VAL A 247 -3.32 5.23 12.44
N ASN A 248 -4.29 6.12 12.54
CA ASN A 248 -4.09 7.42 13.16
C ASN A 248 -3.59 7.24 14.62
N GLN A 249 -2.59 8.00 15.05
CA GLN A 249 -1.97 7.84 16.37
C GLN A 249 -2.99 7.90 17.51
N GLN A 250 -3.93 8.86 17.51
CA GLN A 250 -4.92 9.00 18.59
C GLN A 250 -5.92 7.85 18.60
N VAL A 251 -6.28 7.34 17.42
CA VAL A 251 -7.15 6.15 17.30
C VAL A 251 -6.41 4.93 17.83
N TRP A 252 -5.13 4.76 17.49
CA TRP A 252 -4.31 3.67 18.01
C TRP A 252 -4.21 3.69 19.54
N ASP A 253 -3.93 4.86 20.10
CA ASP A 253 -3.80 5.05 21.57
C ASP A 253 -5.12 4.83 22.32
N SER A 254 -6.27 4.84 21.63
CA SER A 254 -7.58 4.56 22.21
C SER A 254 -7.87 3.06 22.38
N PHE A 255 -7.11 2.18 21.74
CA PHE A 255 -7.26 0.73 21.88
C PHE A 255 -6.50 0.20 23.08
N THR A 256 -7.03 -0.86 23.69
CA THR A 256 -6.29 -1.64 24.70
C THR A 256 -5.06 -2.29 24.06
N ALA A 257 -4.06 -2.62 24.88
CA ALA A 257 -2.86 -3.32 24.38
C ALA A 257 -3.19 -4.67 23.71
N GLU A 258 -4.24 -5.36 24.21
CA GLU A 258 -4.73 -6.61 23.61
C GLU A 258 -5.33 -6.35 22.22
N ASP A 259 -6.16 -5.33 22.08
CA ASP A 259 -6.79 -5.00 20.79
C ASP A 259 -5.80 -4.42 19.78
N GLN A 260 -4.78 -3.68 20.25
CA GLN A 260 -3.67 -3.24 19.41
C GLN A 260 -2.93 -4.44 18.80
N GLU A 261 -2.66 -5.48 19.59
CA GLU A 261 -1.99 -6.68 19.07
C GLU A 261 -2.88 -7.45 18.08
N ILE A 262 -4.19 -7.56 18.37
CA ILE A 262 -5.16 -8.18 17.45
C ILE A 262 -5.21 -7.42 16.12
N LEU A 263 -5.34 -6.10 16.16
CA LEU A 263 -5.37 -5.23 14.97
C LEU A 263 -4.08 -5.35 14.13
N LYS A 264 -2.92 -5.37 14.81
CA LYS A 264 -1.63 -5.53 14.17
C LYS A 264 -1.50 -6.89 13.50
N GLN A 265 -1.83 -7.97 14.21
CA GLN A 265 -1.73 -9.32 13.65
C GLN A 265 -2.73 -9.51 12.50
N ALA A 266 -3.94 -8.93 12.60
CA ALA A 266 -4.91 -8.92 11.51
C ALA A 266 -4.38 -8.17 10.28
N ALA A 267 -3.67 -7.05 10.47
CA ALA A 267 -3.03 -6.32 9.38
C ALA A 267 -1.90 -7.12 8.72
N VAL A 268 -1.07 -7.81 9.52
CA VAL A 268 0.01 -8.68 9.00
C VAL A 268 -0.56 -9.81 8.14
N ASP A 269 -1.60 -10.49 8.61
CA ASP A 269 -2.21 -11.60 7.85
C ASP A 269 -2.94 -11.10 6.60
N ALA A 270 -3.63 -9.97 6.70
CA ALA A 270 -4.28 -9.33 5.55
C ALA A 270 -3.26 -8.83 4.52
N GLY A 271 -2.13 -8.29 4.97
CA GLY A 271 -1.03 -7.88 4.11
C GLY A 271 -0.41 -9.05 3.35
N ALA A 272 -0.15 -10.16 4.06
CA ALA A 272 0.36 -11.38 3.44
C ALA A 272 -0.61 -11.93 2.37
N HIS A 273 -1.91 -11.93 2.65
CA HIS A 273 -2.94 -12.31 1.68
C HIS A 273 -2.97 -11.35 0.47
N GLY A 274 -2.86 -10.04 0.70
CA GLY A 274 -2.80 -9.04 -0.37
C GLY A 274 -1.59 -9.23 -1.29
N ILE A 275 -0.42 -9.55 -0.72
CA ILE A 275 0.81 -9.85 -1.47
C ILE A 275 0.62 -11.12 -2.34
N GLU A 276 0.04 -12.19 -1.77
CA GLU A 276 -0.28 -13.41 -2.53
C GLU A 276 -1.15 -13.10 -3.75
N VAL A 277 -2.22 -12.33 -3.54
CA VAL A 277 -3.14 -11.94 -4.63
C VAL A 277 -2.46 -11.03 -5.66
N ALA A 278 -1.62 -10.08 -5.23
CA ALA A 278 -0.92 -9.16 -6.12
C ALA A 278 0.10 -9.86 -7.03
N ARG A 279 0.74 -10.93 -6.53
CA ARG A 279 1.77 -11.69 -7.26
C ARG A 279 1.21 -12.86 -8.06
N LYS A 280 -0.07 -13.20 -7.87
CA LYS A 280 -0.69 -14.34 -8.56
C LYS A 280 -0.65 -14.14 -10.08
N GLY A 281 -0.13 -15.14 -10.78
CA GLY A 281 0.01 -15.11 -12.23
C GLY A 281 1.15 -14.24 -12.77
N LEU A 282 2.06 -13.77 -11.89
CA LEU A 282 3.18 -12.87 -12.22
C LEU A 282 4.53 -13.37 -11.67
N THR A 283 4.64 -14.64 -11.34
CA THR A 283 5.89 -15.24 -10.84
C THR A 283 6.43 -16.26 -11.83
N ASP A 284 7.73 -16.61 -11.71
CA ASP A 284 8.38 -17.59 -12.61
C ASP A 284 7.66 -18.94 -12.70
N GLY A 285 6.96 -19.32 -11.63
CA GLY A 285 6.18 -20.57 -11.57
C GLY A 285 4.73 -20.45 -12.00
N ASP A 286 4.21 -19.23 -12.18
CA ASP A 286 2.83 -18.94 -12.55
C ASP A 286 2.77 -17.62 -13.32
N GLN A 287 2.59 -17.67 -14.64
CA GLN A 287 2.46 -16.52 -15.54
C GLN A 287 1.04 -16.35 -16.11
N SER A 288 0.06 -16.96 -15.44
CA SER A 288 -1.32 -17.03 -15.94
C SER A 288 -1.96 -15.65 -16.16
N LEU A 289 -1.61 -14.61 -15.38
CA LEU A 289 -2.12 -13.25 -15.59
C LEU A 289 -1.47 -12.62 -16.84
N LEU A 290 -0.21 -12.88 -17.09
CA LEU A 290 0.48 -12.40 -18.29
C LEU A 290 -0.09 -13.06 -19.53
N GLU A 291 -0.30 -14.38 -19.51
CA GLU A 291 -0.97 -15.13 -20.59
C GLU A 291 -2.39 -14.62 -20.85
N GLU A 292 -3.14 -14.28 -19.80
CA GLU A 292 -4.47 -13.66 -19.93
C GLU A 292 -4.39 -12.33 -20.68
N ILE A 293 -3.44 -11.45 -20.32
CA ILE A 293 -3.25 -10.13 -20.94
C ILE A 293 -2.84 -10.30 -22.41
N GLU A 294 -1.93 -11.21 -22.72
CA GLU A 294 -1.55 -11.54 -24.11
C GLU A 294 -2.77 -12.05 -24.91
N GLY A 295 -3.64 -12.82 -24.24
CA GLY A 295 -4.89 -13.33 -24.82
C GLY A 295 -5.89 -12.24 -25.24
N TYR A 296 -5.74 -11.01 -24.75
CA TYR A 296 -6.54 -9.85 -25.20
C TYR A 296 -6.12 -9.34 -26.58
N GLY A 297 -5.06 -9.88 -27.17
CA GLY A 297 -4.55 -9.47 -28.48
C GLY A 297 -3.81 -8.14 -28.46
N VAL A 298 -3.26 -7.74 -27.32
CA VAL A 298 -2.44 -6.57 -27.15
C VAL A 298 -0.96 -6.90 -27.39
N ASN A 299 -0.16 -5.89 -27.68
CA ASN A 299 1.28 -6.04 -27.87
C ASN A 299 1.96 -5.99 -26.49
N VAL A 300 2.43 -7.13 -26.00
CA VAL A 300 3.20 -7.23 -24.74
C VAL A 300 4.68 -7.34 -25.08
N VAL A 301 5.48 -6.43 -24.54
CA VAL A 301 6.92 -6.35 -24.75
C VAL A 301 7.64 -6.63 -23.43
N THR A 302 8.49 -7.66 -23.42
CA THR A 302 9.49 -7.84 -22.39
C THR A 302 10.80 -7.25 -22.89
N LEU A 303 11.39 -6.33 -22.12
CA LEU A 303 12.68 -5.72 -22.49
C LEU A 303 13.81 -6.75 -22.33
N THR A 304 14.74 -6.72 -23.29
CA THR A 304 16.05 -7.37 -23.10
C THR A 304 16.85 -6.61 -22.04
N GLU A 305 17.92 -7.21 -21.53
CA GLU A 305 18.80 -6.57 -20.55
C GLU A 305 19.42 -5.26 -21.10
N ASP A 306 19.85 -5.25 -22.39
CA ASP A 306 20.41 -4.05 -23.02
C ASP A 306 19.36 -2.94 -23.17
N GLU A 307 18.12 -3.29 -23.56
CA GLU A 307 17.00 -2.34 -23.63
C GLU A 307 16.66 -1.78 -22.25
N ARG A 308 16.60 -2.63 -21.23
CA ARG A 308 16.36 -2.20 -19.84
C ARG A 308 17.48 -1.31 -19.33
N GLN A 309 18.75 -1.65 -19.62
CA GLN A 309 19.92 -0.85 -19.23
C GLN A 309 19.87 0.55 -19.82
N ALA A 310 19.37 0.72 -21.06
CA ALA A 310 19.20 2.04 -21.65
C ALA A 310 18.25 2.94 -20.84
N PHE A 311 17.19 2.39 -20.24
CA PHE A 311 16.30 3.15 -19.34
C PHE A 311 16.98 3.47 -18.00
N VAL A 312 17.75 2.53 -17.45
CA VAL A 312 18.57 2.76 -16.24
C VAL A 312 19.52 3.94 -16.47
N ASP A 313 20.24 3.93 -17.60
CA ASP A 313 21.19 4.99 -17.94
C ASP A 313 20.49 6.34 -18.14
N ALA A 314 19.35 6.36 -18.83
CA ALA A 314 18.58 7.57 -19.07
C ALA A 314 17.96 8.19 -17.78
N THR A 315 17.77 7.39 -16.74
CA THR A 315 17.21 7.85 -15.46
C THR A 315 18.25 7.99 -14.34
N ARG A 316 19.54 7.80 -14.65
CA ARG A 316 20.61 7.84 -13.65
C ARG A 316 20.67 9.17 -12.88
N ASP A 317 20.58 10.30 -13.57
CA ASP A 317 20.61 11.62 -12.94
C ASP A 317 19.40 11.84 -12.00
N VAL A 318 18.25 11.25 -12.34
CA VAL A 318 17.07 11.28 -11.48
C VAL A 318 17.32 10.43 -10.22
N TYR A 319 17.88 9.24 -10.40
CA TYR A 319 18.24 8.37 -9.27
C TYR A 319 19.18 9.10 -8.30
N ASP A 320 20.28 9.66 -8.80
CA ASP A 320 21.29 10.32 -7.97
C ASP A 320 20.70 11.56 -7.26
N THR A 321 19.91 12.36 -7.96
CA THR A 321 19.22 13.52 -7.39
C THR A 321 18.26 13.14 -6.26
N TRP A 322 17.51 12.05 -6.46
CA TRP A 322 16.54 11.60 -5.46
C TRP A 322 17.19 10.82 -4.32
N LYS A 323 18.31 10.13 -4.56
CA LYS A 323 19.13 9.54 -3.50
C LYS A 323 19.54 10.59 -2.46
N ASP A 324 19.94 11.77 -2.91
CA ASP A 324 20.30 12.89 -2.01
C ASP A 324 19.06 13.43 -1.26
N LYS A 325 17.90 13.57 -1.95
CA LYS A 325 16.66 14.07 -1.33
C LYS A 325 16.07 13.12 -0.29
N ILE A 326 16.12 11.81 -0.56
CA ILE A 326 15.64 10.74 0.33
C ILE A 326 16.56 10.62 1.57
N GLY A 327 17.85 10.81 1.35
CA GLY A 327 18.92 10.60 2.32
C GLY A 327 19.80 9.42 1.90
N ALA A 328 21.04 9.72 1.56
CA ALA A 328 21.99 8.75 1.01
C ALA A 328 22.18 7.53 1.93
N ASP A 329 22.17 7.71 3.25
CA ASP A 329 22.34 6.60 4.21
C ASP A 329 21.20 5.56 4.09
N LEU A 330 19.94 6.02 3.96
CA LEU A 330 18.79 5.13 3.82
C LEU A 330 18.83 4.39 2.47
N VAL A 331 19.22 5.09 1.39
CA VAL A 331 19.34 4.47 0.07
C VAL A 331 20.50 3.48 0.03
N ASN A 332 21.66 3.79 0.61
CA ASN A 332 22.78 2.86 0.71
C ASN A 332 22.38 1.59 1.49
N MET A 333 21.66 1.74 2.60
CA MET A 333 21.15 0.61 3.37
C MET A 333 20.19 -0.26 2.52
N ALA A 334 19.40 0.36 1.65
CA ALA A 334 18.51 -0.37 0.75
C ALA A 334 19.30 -1.11 -0.36
N GLU A 335 20.28 -0.46 -0.97
CA GLU A 335 21.17 -1.07 -1.96
C GLU A 335 21.89 -2.28 -1.37
N GLU A 336 22.48 -2.15 -0.16
CA GLU A 336 23.14 -3.26 0.54
C GLU A 336 22.16 -4.40 0.89
N SER A 337 20.92 -4.07 1.30
CA SER A 337 19.91 -5.10 1.62
C SER A 337 19.50 -5.89 0.37
N ILE A 338 19.49 -5.24 -0.80
CA ILE A 338 19.18 -5.89 -2.08
C ILE A 338 20.35 -6.76 -2.53
N GLU A 339 21.59 -6.32 -2.37
CA GLU A 339 22.78 -7.09 -2.77
C GLU A 339 22.96 -8.37 -1.92
N ASN A 340 22.56 -8.33 -0.66
CA ASN A 340 22.74 -9.42 0.32
C ASN A 340 21.52 -10.37 0.45
N ARG A 341 20.50 -10.24 -0.41
CA ARG A 341 19.26 -11.05 -0.36
C ARG A 341 19.45 -12.50 -0.81
#